data_256df8491ce9459618acab34c7ed601f
#
_entry.id   256df8491ce9459618acab34c7ed601f
#
_cell.length_a   1.000
_cell.length_b   1.000
_cell.length_c   1.000
_cell.angle_alpha   90.00
_cell.angle_beta   90.00
_cell.angle_gamma   90.00
#
_symmetry.space_group_name_H-M   'P 1'
#
loop_
_entity.id
_entity.type
_entity.pdbx_description
1 polymer ?
#
loop_
_entity_poly.entity_id
_entity_poly.type
_entity_poly.pdbx_seq_one_letter_code
_entity_poly.pdbx_strand_id
1 'polypeptide(L)'
;MKIKILLFFLLTISCSDSSFNKELDEWKSKRYNALFAEDGYLNLAGLFLLESGSYTMGSSDLNDFIFPSDFPEKLGVINVNDSVVSFEYLIEVNYKDSILVRKISYHINEKNVYFSWKTFRWYIHSDPGVMSIRLRDLSHPMLNEKLKIDFFQPDKRLVFNGKFIKYDSIKFRETNNIVGATFLERIPGVIKFKIKNKEFLFEPTIAPSGNFFIVFADETNGKETYGGGRFLYVNPPDNHGNVLINFNKAYNPPCVFSSFTTCPLPSVFNMLDISINAGEKMYNGKLYSSNYE
;
A
#
# COMPACT_ATOMS: atom_id res chain seq x y z
N MET A 1 -13.79 -16.97 -52.48
CA MET A 1 -12.58 -17.19 -51.65
C MET A 1 -12.13 -15.98 -50.81
N LYS A 2 -12.77 -14.77 -50.93
CA LYS A 2 -12.40 -13.57 -50.14
C LYS A 2 -13.15 -13.43 -48.78
N ILE A 3 -14.26 -14.11 -48.60
CA ILE A 3 -15.08 -13.99 -47.36
C ILE A 3 -14.51 -14.81 -46.20
N LYS A 4 -13.83 -15.92 -46.44
CA LYS A 4 -13.26 -16.75 -45.35
C LYS A 4 -12.08 -16.11 -44.60
N ILE A 5 -11.32 -15.22 -45.23
CA ILE A 5 -10.15 -14.53 -44.63
C ILE A 5 -10.60 -13.45 -43.65
N LEU A 6 -11.73 -12.77 -43.92
CA LEU A 6 -12.25 -11.72 -43.04
C LEU A 6 -12.82 -12.28 -41.73
N LEU A 7 -13.44 -13.49 -41.78
CA LEU A 7 -13.98 -14.14 -40.57
C LEU A 7 -12.89 -14.64 -39.60
N PHE A 8 -11.73 -15.05 -40.14
CA PHE A 8 -10.60 -15.55 -39.32
C PHE A 8 -9.90 -14.39 -38.56
N PHE A 9 -9.85 -13.18 -39.16
CA PHE A 9 -9.28 -12.01 -38.54
C PHE A 9 -10.15 -11.46 -37.40
N LEU A 10 -11.47 -11.53 -37.51
CA LEU A 10 -12.41 -11.14 -36.45
C LEU A 10 -12.34 -12.08 -35.24
N LEU A 11 -12.11 -13.38 -35.44
CA LEU A 11 -11.98 -14.38 -34.37
C LEU A 11 -10.70 -14.19 -33.56
N THR A 12 -9.59 -13.77 -34.16
CA THR A 12 -8.33 -13.54 -33.44
C THR A 12 -8.37 -12.29 -32.57
N ILE A 13 -9.02 -11.22 -33.00
CA ILE A 13 -9.19 -9.99 -32.21
C ILE A 13 -10.07 -10.28 -30.99
N SER A 14 -11.18 -10.99 -31.15
CA SER A 14 -12.08 -11.35 -30.04
C SER A 14 -11.40 -12.23 -28.99
N CYS A 15 -10.54 -13.17 -29.39
CA CYS A 15 -9.80 -14.04 -28.46
C CYS A 15 -8.76 -13.26 -27.62
N SER A 16 -8.09 -12.29 -28.24
CA SER A 16 -7.06 -11.48 -27.56
C SER A 16 -7.67 -10.49 -26.55
N ASP A 17 -8.87 -9.99 -26.80
CA ASP A 17 -9.58 -9.12 -25.86
C ASP A 17 -10.12 -9.89 -24.67
N SER A 18 -10.60 -11.09 -24.88
CA SER A 18 -11.05 -11.99 -23.82
C SER A 18 -9.91 -12.35 -22.84
N SER A 19 -8.70 -12.66 -23.33
CA SER A 19 -7.56 -13.00 -22.48
C SER A 19 -7.06 -11.81 -21.65
N PHE A 20 -7.02 -10.61 -22.22
CA PHE A 20 -6.62 -9.39 -21.52
C PHE A 20 -7.60 -9.03 -20.40
N ASN A 21 -8.91 -9.09 -20.69
CA ASN A 21 -9.94 -8.82 -19.68
C ASN A 21 -9.87 -9.85 -18.55
N LYS A 22 -9.68 -11.15 -18.88
CA LYS A 22 -9.55 -12.21 -17.88
C LYS A 22 -8.34 -11.96 -16.95
N GLU A 23 -7.19 -11.59 -17.49
CA GLU A 23 -6.00 -11.23 -16.70
C GLU A 23 -6.29 -10.07 -15.73
N LEU A 24 -6.99 -9.05 -16.21
CA LEU A 24 -7.35 -7.91 -15.37
C LEU A 24 -8.35 -8.30 -14.28
N ASP A 25 -9.33 -9.13 -14.58
CA ASP A 25 -10.32 -9.57 -13.59
C ASP A 25 -9.68 -10.48 -12.52
N GLU A 26 -8.73 -11.32 -12.89
CA GLU A 26 -7.90 -12.07 -11.92
C GLU A 26 -7.07 -11.14 -11.04
N TRP A 27 -6.46 -10.11 -11.62
CA TRP A 27 -5.70 -9.10 -10.88
C TRP A 27 -6.60 -8.32 -9.92
N LYS A 28 -7.78 -7.85 -10.37
CA LYS A 28 -8.76 -7.16 -9.52
C LYS A 28 -9.22 -8.03 -8.36
N SER A 29 -9.48 -9.31 -8.61
CA SER A 29 -9.87 -10.26 -7.57
C SER A 29 -8.77 -10.45 -6.53
N LYS A 30 -7.52 -10.60 -6.94
CA LYS A 30 -6.36 -10.66 -6.04
C LYS A 30 -6.20 -9.37 -5.23
N ARG A 31 -6.34 -8.23 -5.88
CA ARG A 31 -6.29 -6.91 -5.24
C ARG A 31 -7.39 -6.74 -4.19
N TYR A 32 -8.62 -7.12 -4.53
CA TYR A 32 -9.76 -7.08 -3.62
C TYR A 32 -9.51 -7.96 -2.38
N ASN A 33 -9.15 -9.22 -2.59
CA ASN A 33 -8.89 -10.16 -1.50
C ASN A 33 -7.75 -9.70 -0.58
N ALA A 34 -6.71 -9.07 -1.13
CA ALA A 34 -5.60 -8.54 -0.34
C ALA A 34 -6.02 -7.40 0.62
N LEU A 35 -7.10 -6.67 0.33
CA LEU A 35 -7.62 -5.65 1.26
C LEU A 35 -8.25 -6.27 2.50
N PHE A 36 -8.87 -7.45 2.37
CA PHE A 36 -9.57 -8.18 3.44
C PHE A 36 -8.66 -9.17 4.18
N ALA A 37 -7.42 -9.37 3.75
CA ALA A 37 -6.49 -10.26 4.43
C ALA A 37 -6.19 -9.81 5.86
N GLU A 38 -5.76 -10.73 6.73
CA GLU A 38 -5.39 -10.39 8.11
C GLU A 38 -4.29 -9.31 8.18
N ASP A 39 -3.37 -9.34 7.22
CA ASP A 39 -2.33 -8.32 7.03
C ASP A 39 -2.75 -7.19 6.06
N GLY A 40 -4.02 -7.19 5.62
CA GLY A 40 -4.61 -6.18 4.75
C GLY A 40 -4.80 -4.82 5.44
N TYR A 41 -5.53 -3.92 4.76
CA TYR A 41 -5.65 -2.54 5.23
C TYR A 41 -7.01 -2.20 5.85
N LEU A 42 -8.03 -3.05 5.67
CA LEU A 42 -9.38 -2.78 6.15
C LEU A 42 -9.58 -3.05 7.65
N ASN A 43 -8.66 -3.77 8.26
CA ASN A 43 -8.67 -4.08 9.69
C ASN A 43 -7.74 -3.21 10.52
N LEU A 44 -7.19 -2.14 9.95
CA LEU A 44 -6.35 -1.21 10.71
C LEU A 44 -7.23 -0.39 11.67
N ALA A 45 -6.85 -0.40 12.95
CA ALA A 45 -7.56 0.21 14.05
C ALA A 45 -6.73 1.26 14.81
N GLY A 46 -5.46 1.46 14.44
CA GLY A 46 -4.60 2.47 15.04
C GLY A 46 -3.21 2.50 14.42
N LEU A 47 -2.63 3.70 14.44
CA LEU A 47 -1.24 3.99 14.11
C LEU A 47 -0.72 5.00 15.12
N PHE A 48 0.21 4.59 15.97
CA PHE A 48 0.77 5.44 17.03
C PHE A 48 2.25 5.65 16.76
N LEU A 49 2.63 6.87 16.43
CA LEU A 49 4.01 7.22 16.10
C LEU A 49 4.91 7.09 17.32
N LEU A 50 6.10 6.54 17.14
CA LEU A 50 7.07 6.27 18.19
C LEU A 50 8.38 7.00 17.92
N GLU A 51 8.85 7.69 18.93
CA GLU A 51 10.22 8.17 19.06
C GLU A 51 10.82 7.57 20.31
N SER A 52 12.09 7.85 20.60
CA SER A 52 12.70 7.46 21.89
C SER A 52 11.95 8.13 23.04
N GLY A 53 11.50 7.35 24.01
CA GLY A 53 10.67 7.82 25.11
C GLY A 53 9.84 6.73 25.78
N SER A 54 8.99 7.16 26.70
CA SER A 54 8.05 6.31 27.42
C SER A 54 6.63 6.78 27.16
N TYR A 55 5.73 5.84 26.82
CA TYR A 55 4.35 6.15 26.46
C TYR A 55 3.39 5.21 27.18
N THR A 56 2.32 5.77 27.71
CA THR A 56 1.19 5.03 28.28
C THR A 56 0.22 4.59 27.19
N MET A 57 -0.40 3.42 27.37
CA MET A 57 -1.35 2.83 26.40
C MET A 57 -2.63 2.39 27.13
N GLY A 58 -3.76 2.55 26.48
CA GLY A 58 -5.07 2.09 26.98
C GLY A 58 -6.22 2.88 26.37
N SER A 59 -7.45 2.56 26.77
CA SER A 59 -8.64 3.21 26.18
C SER A 59 -8.98 4.56 26.81
N SER A 60 -8.39 4.91 27.96
CA SER A 60 -8.60 6.24 28.56
C SER A 60 -7.91 7.32 27.73
N ASP A 61 -8.56 8.49 27.64
CA ASP A 61 -8.03 9.72 27.02
C ASP A 61 -6.82 10.32 27.77
N LEU A 62 -6.52 9.80 28.96
CA LEU A 62 -5.33 10.17 29.75
C LEU A 62 -4.06 9.44 29.29
N ASN A 63 -4.16 8.48 28.37
CA ASN A 63 -2.98 7.80 27.81
C ASN A 63 -2.37 8.59 26.66
N ASP A 64 -1.07 8.42 26.44
CA ASP A 64 -0.37 8.95 25.26
C ASP A 64 -0.88 8.28 23.98
N PHE A 65 -1.18 6.98 24.04
CA PHE A 65 -1.76 6.21 22.96
C PHE A 65 -3.14 5.69 23.35
N ILE A 66 -4.16 6.28 22.74
CA ILE A 66 -5.57 5.96 23.03
C ILE A 66 -5.97 4.79 22.12
N PHE A 67 -6.12 3.61 22.72
CA PHE A 67 -6.59 2.40 22.07
C PHE A 67 -8.12 2.37 22.02
N PRO A 68 -8.74 1.54 21.17
CA PRO A 68 -10.19 1.38 21.15
C PRO A 68 -10.81 1.08 22.53
N SER A 69 -12.06 1.46 22.70
CA SER A 69 -12.80 1.34 23.98
C SER A 69 -12.90 -0.08 24.54
N ASP A 70 -12.72 -1.09 23.70
CA ASP A 70 -12.66 -2.49 24.12
C ASP A 70 -11.46 -2.82 25.04
N PHE A 71 -10.41 -2.01 24.98
CA PHE A 71 -9.23 -2.18 25.83
C PHE A 71 -9.47 -1.67 27.25
N PRO A 72 -8.70 -2.15 28.25
CA PRO A 72 -8.68 -1.55 29.58
C PRO A 72 -8.31 -0.06 29.51
N GLU A 73 -8.84 0.75 30.46
CA GLU A 73 -8.47 2.17 30.57
C GLU A 73 -6.96 2.38 30.58
N LYS A 74 -6.23 1.48 31.25
CA LYS A 74 -4.77 1.40 31.24
C LYS A 74 -4.35 -0.01 30.85
N LEU A 75 -3.78 -0.14 29.67
CA LEU A 75 -3.22 -1.41 29.18
C LEU A 75 -1.78 -1.62 29.67
N GLY A 76 -0.99 -0.57 29.68
CA GLY A 76 0.42 -0.64 30.06
C GLY A 76 1.26 0.53 29.60
N VAL A 77 2.56 0.31 29.55
CA VAL A 77 3.59 1.28 29.13
C VAL A 77 4.48 0.65 28.07
N ILE A 78 4.84 1.42 27.08
CA ILE A 78 5.93 1.11 26.14
C ILE A 78 7.10 2.06 26.38
N ASN A 79 8.31 1.52 26.43
CA ASN A 79 9.53 2.30 26.45
C ASN A 79 10.34 2.02 25.20
N VAL A 80 10.77 3.07 24.52
CA VAL A 80 11.64 3.02 23.34
C VAL A 80 12.97 3.66 23.69
N ASN A 81 14.05 2.89 23.60
CA ASN A 81 15.39 3.38 23.83
C ASN A 81 16.28 2.91 22.66
N ASP A 82 16.62 3.84 21.78
CA ASP A 82 17.36 3.60 20.53
C ASP A 82 16.71 2.49 19.69
N SER A 83 17.28 1.29 19.72
CA SER A 83 16.81 0.13 18.96
C SER A 83 16.13 -0.95 19.81
N VAL A 84 15.91 -0.68 21.09
CA VAL A 84 15.25 -1.61 22.02
C VAL A 84 13.88 -1.07 22.41
N VAL A 85 12.87 -1.92 22.26
CA VAL A 85 11.52 -1.64 22.70
C VAL A 85 11.16 -2.58 23.84
N SER A 86 10.58 -2.02 24.91
CA SER A 86 10.04 -2.82 26.02
C SER A 86 8.60 -2.48 26.29
N PHE A 87 7.81 -3.50 26.54
CA PHE A 87 6.41 -3.39 26.95
C PHE A 87 6.25 -3.89 28.38
N GLU A 88 5.50 -3.15 29.19
CA GLU A 88 5.04 -3.55 30.51
C GLU A 88 3.51 -3.43 30.54
N TYR A 89 2.83 -4.58 30.55
CA TYR A 89 1.38 -4.67 30.52
C TYR A 89 0.81 -4.85 31.93
N LEU A 90 -0.30 -4.22 32.21
CA LEU A 90 -1.05 -4.39 33.47
C LEU A 90 -1.90 -5.67 33.47
N ILE A 91 -2.21 -6.20 32.30
CA ILE A 91 -2.89 -7.48 32.10
C ILE A 91 -1.99 -8.44 31.34
N GLU A 92 -2.35 -9.71 31.27
CA GLU A 92 -1.69 -10.66 30.39
C GLU A 92 -2.16 -10.47 28.95
N VAL A 93 -1.23 -10.42 28.02
CA VAL A 93 -1.48 -10.38 26.58
C VAL A 93 -0.78 -11.56 25.92
N ASN A 94 -1.28 -12.01 24.77
CA ASN A 94 -0.61 -13.06 24.03
C ASN A 94 0.56 -12.47 23.23
N TYR A 95 1.70 -13.10 23.33
CA TYR A 95 2.87 -12.92 22.48
C TYR A 95 2.92 -14.07 21.48
N LYS A 96 2.94 -13.76 20.19
CA LYS A 96 2.94 -14.78 19.11
C LYS A 96 1.80 -15.81 19.29
N ASP A 97 0.62 -15.34 19.65
CA ASP A 97 -0.65 -16.08 19.84
C ASP A 97 -0.67 -17.17 20.94
N SER A 98 0.44 -17.51 21.57
CA SER A 98 0.48 -18.66 22.49
C SER A 98 1.19 -18.44 23.83
N ILE A 99 1.92 -17.35 23.99
CA ILE A 99 2.71 -17.07 25.19
C ILE A 99 2.11 -15.88 25.91
N LEU A 100 1.62 -16.09 27.14
CA LEU A 100 1.13 -15.00 27.97
C LEU A 100 2.32 -14.21 28.56
N VAL A 101 2.29 -12.91 28.37
CA VAL A 101 3.34 -12.01 28.85
C VAL A 101 2.75 -10.77 29.52
N ARG A 102 3.44 -10.28 30.55
CA ARG A 102 3.23 -8.94 31.13
C ARG A 102 4.40 -8.01 30.90
N LYS A 103 5.59 -8.56 30.66
CA LYS A 103 6.79 -7.78 30.39
C LYS A 103 7.64 -8.46 29.32
N ILE A 104 8.09 -7.69 28.35
CA ILE A 104 8.95 -8.17 27.28
C ILE A 104 9.82 -7.02 26.77
N SER A 105 11.05 -7.33 26.38
CA SER A 105 11.95 -6.43 25.68
C SER A 105 12.54 -7.14 24.48
N TYR A 106 12.68 -6.44 23.36
CA TYR A 106 13.28 -6.97 22.15
C TYR A 106 13.91 -5.86 21.30
N HIS A 107 14.80 -6.26 20.40
CA HIS A 107 15.39 -5.33 19.45
C HIS A 107 14.40 -5.05 18.31
N ILE A 108 14.25 -3.78 17.92
CA ILE A 108 13.26 -3.33 16.91
C ILE A 108 13.35 -4.07 15.58
N ASN A 109 14.52 -4.59 15.22
CA ASN A 109 14.74 -5.37 13.99
C ASN A 109 14.33 -6.85 14.14
N GLU A 110 13.87 -7.28 15.32
CA GLU A 110 13.37 -8.64 15.51
C GLU A 110 12.10 -8.82 14.70
N LYS A 111 12.08 -9.87 13.86
CA LYS A 111 10.94 -10.14 12.97
C LYS A 111 9.88 -10.98 13.67
N ASN A 112 8.65 -10.84 13.19
CA ASN A 112 7.50 -11.61 13.67
C ASN A 112 7.21 -11.42 15.16
N VAL A 113 7.45 -10.23 15.68
CA VAL A 113 7.03 -9.83 17.03
C VAL A 113 5.68 -9.16 16.92
N TYR A 114 4.68 -9.76 17.54
CA TYR A 114 3.35 -9.18 17.66
C TYR A 114 2.68 -9.65 18.95
N PHE A 115 1.72 -8.86 19.36
CA PHE A 115 0.88 -9.12 20.54
C PHE A 115 -0.56 -9.20 20.12
N SER A 116 -1.36 -9.95 20.88
CA SER A 116 -2.81 -10.01 20.67
C SER A 116 -3.59 -10.04 21.97
N TRP A 117 -4.81 -9.49 21.92
CA TRP A 117 -5.77 -9.49 23.01
C TRP A 117 -7.19 -9.37 22.43
N LYS A 118 -8.06 -10.32 22.74
CA LYS A 118 -9.36 -10.47 22.07
C LYS A 118 -9.16 -10.54 20.52
N THR A 119 -9.84 -9.67 19.79
CA THR A 119 -9.74 -9.56 18.31
C THR A 119 -8.61 -8.65 17.84
N PHE A 120 -7.93 -7.99 18.76
CA PHE A 120 -6.88 -7.03 18.42
C PHE A 120 -5.50 -7.68 18.32
N ARG A 121 -4.73 -7.19 17.36
CA ARG A 121 -3.32 -7.54 17.18
C ARG A 121 -2.51 -6.27 16.97
N TRP A 122 -1.35 -6.14 17.63
CA TRP A 122 -0.46 -4.99 17.44
C TRP A 122 1.02 -5.41 17.41
N TYR A 123 1.79 -4.58 16.75
CA TYR A 123 3.23 -4.78 16.57
C TYR A 123 3.93 -3.46 16.28
N ILE A 124 5.25 -3.44 16.45
CA ILE A 124 6.06 -2.32 15.98
C ILE A 124 6.18 -2.42 14.45
N HIS A 125 5.71 -1.39 13.80
CA HIS A 125 5.80 -1.23 12.35
C HIS A 125 6.84 -0.18 12.03
N SER A 126 7.79 -0.54 11.17
CA SER A 126 8.84 0.35 10.71
C SER A 126 8.68 0.54 9.19
N ASP A 127 8.17 1.68 8.82
CA ASP A 127 8.22 2.19 7.45
C ASP A 127 9.42 3.14 7.31
N PRO A 128 9.92 3.41 6.10
CA PRO A 128 10.95 4.40 5.90
C PRO A 128 10.58 5.75 6.54
N GLY A 129 11.42 6.23 7.45
CA GLY A 129 11.22 7.49 8.18
C GLY A 129 10.20 7.47 9.32
N VAL A 130 9.53 6.34 9.58
CA VAL A 130 8.49 6.23 10.62
C VAL A 130 8.59 4.92 11.37
N MET A 131 8.67 5.01 12.69
CA MET A 131 8.43 3.91 13.61
C MET A 131 7.08 4.13 14.28
N SER A 132 6.28 3.08 14.44
CA SER A 132 4.95 3.19 15.01
C SER A 132 4.49 1.87 15.65
N ILE A 133 3.52 1.95 16.57
CA ILE A 133 2.66 0.80 16.85
C ILE A 133 1.57 0.77 15.78
N ARG A 134 1.46 -0.34 15.07
CA ARG A 134 0.31 -0.62 14.21
C ARG A 134 -0.64 -1.55 14.92
N LEU A 135 -1.88 -1.08 15.10
CA LEU A 135 -2.95 -1.84 15.70
C LEU A 135 -3.92 -2.31 14.61
N ARG A 136 -4.34 -3.57 14.71
CA ARG A 136 -5.37 -4.21 13.88
C ARG A 136 -6.50 -4.70 14.75
N ASP A 137 -7.71 -4.65 14.24
CA ASP A 137 -8.86 -5.38 14.78
C ASP A 137 -9.32 -6.42 13.76
N LEU A 138 -9.16 -7.69 14.05
CA LEU A 138 -9.54 -8.79 13.15
C LEU A 138 -11.08 -8.97 13.05
N SER A 139 -11.85 -8.20 13.85
CA SER A 139 -13.30 -8.07 13.73
C SER A 139 -13.76 -6.69 13.24
N HIS A 140 -12.83 -5.91 12.67
CA HIS A 140 -13.11 -4.55 12.20
C HIS A 140 -14.35 -4.50 11.30
N PRO A 141 -15.30 -3.56 11.51
CA PRO A 141 -16.54 -3.50 10.71
C PRO A 141 -16.34 -3.47 9.21
N MET A 142 -15.27 -2.83 8.72
CA MET A 142 -14.92 -2.80 7.29
C MET A 142 -14.75 -4.19 6.66
N LEU A 143 -14.39 -5.22 7.45
CA LEU A 143 -14.25 -6.60 6.95
C LEU A 143 -15.59 -7.22 6.56
N ASN A 144 -16.71 -6.70 7.06
CA ASN A 144 -18.05 -7.14 6.75
C ASN A 144 -18.74 -6.26 5.68
N GLU A 145 -18.09 -5.15 5.27
CA GLU A 145 -18.63 -4.26 4.26
C GLU A 145 -18.40 -4.83 2.85
N LYS A 146 -19.38 -4.64 1.98
CA LYS A 146 -19.20 -4.91 0.56
C LYS A 146 -18.49 -3.73 -0.09
N LEU A 147 -17.18 -3.81 -0.18
CA LEU A 147 -16.37 -2.77 -0.77
C LEU A 147 -16.67 -2.64 -2.27
N LYS A 148 -17.03 -1.44 -2.70
CA LYS A 148 -17.22 -1.13 -4.12
C LYS A 148 -16.04 -0.29 -4.59
N ILE A 149 -15.14 -0.90 -5.36
CA ILE A 149 -14.03 -0.22 -6.03
C ILE A 149 -14.40 -0.06 -7.49
N ASP A 150 -14.58 1.18 -7.91
CA ASP A 150 -14.87 1.49 -9.31
C ASP A 150 -13.57 1.54 -10.13
N PHE A 151 -13.63 1.08 -11.37
CA PHE A 151 -12.53 1.06 -12.32
C PHE A 151 -12.91 1.82 -13.59
N PHE A 152 -11.92 2.36 -14.28
CA PHE A 152 -12.07 2.72 -15.67
C PHE A 152 -12.30 1.48 -16.53
N GLN A 153 -12.91 1.65 -17.70
CA GLN A 153 -13.02 0.57 -18.66
C GLN A 153 -11.60 0.13 -19.11
N PRO A 154 -11.34 -1.19 -19.20
CA PRO A 154 -10.06 -1.69 -19.66
C PRO A 154 -9.69 -1.14 -21.03
N ASP A 155 -8.46 -0.63 -21.16
CA ASP A 155 -7.96 -0.07 -22.41
C ASP A 155 -6.52 -0.56 -22.69
N LYS A 156 -6.37 -1.40 -23.71
CA LYS A 156 -5.06 -1.91 -24.16
C LYS A 156 -4.12 -0.80 -24.63
N ARG A 157 -4.64 0.34 -25.07
CA ARG A 157 -3.85 1.51 -25.47
C ARG A 157 -3.13 2.17 -24.30
N LEU A 158 -3.51 1.81 -23.05
CA LEU A 158 -2.86 2.26 -21.81
C LEU A 158 -1.91 1.19 -21.24
N VAL A 159 -1.41 0.33 -22.12
CA VAL A 159 -0.30 -0.61 -21.88
C VAL A 159 0.89 -0.19 -22.75
N PHE A 160 2.01 0.10 -22.13
CA PHE A 160 3.19 0.66 -22.82
C PHE A 160 4.43 -0.20 -22.59
N ASN A 161 5.23 -0.33 -23.62
CA ASN A 161 6.61 -0.84 -23.49
C ASN A 161 7.51 0.31 -23.04
N GLY A 162 8.22 0.09 -21.96
CA GLY A 162 9.23 0.98 -21.43
C GLY A 162 10.62 0.36 -21.50
N LYS A 163 11.64 1.18 -21.31
CA LYS A 163 13.03 0.79 -21.22
C LYS A 163 13.57 1.21 -19.86
N PHE A 164 13.96 0.24 -19.05
CA PHE A 164 14.67 0.50 -17.80
C PHE A 164 16.14 0.78 -18.09
N ILE A 165 16.62 1.89 -17.59
CA ILE A 165 18.01 2.33 -17.64
C ILE A 165 18.50 2.37 -16.20
N LYS A 166 19.34 1.40 -15.84
CA LYS A 166 19.94 1.33 -14.53
C LYS A 166 20.92 2.48 -14.33
N TYR A 167 20.94 3.08 -13.15
CA TYR A 167 21.99 4.03 -12.78
C TYR A 167 23.28 3.30 -12.43
N ASP A 168 24.43 3.93 -12.64
CA ASP A 168 25.74 3.38 -12.29
C ASP A 168 25.86 3.11 -10.78
N SER A 169 25.20 3.94 -9.98
CA SER A 169 25.01 3.75 -8.54
C SER A 169 23.58 4.05 -8.13
N ILE A 170 23.12 3.43 -7.06
CA ILE A 170 21.78 3.72 -6.49
C ILE A 170 21.75 5.19 -6.08
N LYS A 171 20.76 5.92 -6.61
CA LYS A 171 20.47 7.27 -6.14
C LYS A 171 19.54 7.25 -4.94
N PHE A 172 19.67 8.24 -4.10
CA PHE A 172 18.75 8.49 -2.98
C PHE A 172 17.92 9.73 -3.28
N ARG A 173 16.63 9.63 -3.01
CA ARG A 173 15.67 10.72 -3.18
C ARG A 173 14.88 10.93 -1.91
N GLU A 174 14.80 12.17 -1.45
CA GLU A 174 13.86 12.53 -0.39
C GLU A 174 12.42 12.42 -0.87
N THR A 175 11.61 11.74 -0.10
CA THR A 175 10.17 11.54 -0.36
C THR A 175 9.41 11.77 0.93
N ASN A 176 8.26 12.43 0.83
CA ASN A 176 7.35 12.61 1.94
C ASN A 176 6.26 11.55 1.91
N ASN A 177 5.77 11.18 3.09
CA ASN A 177 4.57 10.37 3.21
C ASN A 177 3.37 11.23 3.66
N ILE A 178 2.19 10.62 3.69
CA ILE A 178 0.93 11.31 4.02
C ILE A 178 0.86 11.79 5.48
N VAL A 179 1.67 11.24 6.39
CA VAL A 179 1.76 11.67 7.80
C VAL A 179 2.84 12.74 8.02
N GLY A 180 3.45 13.25 6.96
CA GLY A 180 4.42 14.35 7.00
C GLY A 180 5.86 13.92 7.29
N ALA A 181 6.16 12.63 7.42
CA ALA A 181 7.53 12.17 7.60
C ALA A 181 8.29 12.17 6.27
N THR A 182 9.55 12.59 6.31
CA THR A 182 10.48 12.58 5.19
C THR A 182 11.43 11.39 5.32
N PHE A 183 11.69 10.70 4.21
CA PHE A 183 12.60 9.56 4.16
C PHE A 183 13.33 9.48 2.83
N LEU A 184 14.40 8.69 2.79
CA LEU A 184 15.19 8.47 1.59
C LEU A 184 14.73 7.21 0.85
N GLU A 185 14.23 7.37 -0.36
CA GLU A 185 13.99 6.26 -1.28
C GLU A 185 15.24 5.88 -2.06
N ARG A 186 15.40 4.59 -2.31
CA ARG A 186 16.50 4.04 -3.12
C ARG A 186 16.03 3.86 -4.56
N ILE A 187 16.57 4.65 -5.46
CA ILE A 187 16.18 4.66 -6.87
C ILE A 187 17.25 3.94 -7.71
N PRO A 188 16.95 2.75 -8.24
CA PRO A 188 17.91 1.92 -8.98
C PRO A 188 18.18 2.41 -10.41
N GLY A 189 17.30 3.22 -10.94
CA GLY A 189 17.34 3.69 -12.34
C GLY A 189 16.07 4.38 -12.76
N VAL A 190 15.87 4.54 -14.04
CA VAL A 190 14.72 5.21 -14.65
C VAL A 190 14.09 4.33 -15.71
N ILE A 191 12.74 4.31 -15.75
CA ILE A 191 11.98 3.69 -16.85
C ILE A 191 11.58 4.80 -17.81
N LYS A 192 12.07 4.73 -19.06
CA LYS A 192 11.66 5.60 -20.16
C LYS A 192 10.57 4.93 -20.98
N PHE A 193 9.51 5.66 -21.27
CA PHE A 193 8.42 5.17 -22.11
C PHE A 193 7.79 6.32 -22.89
N LYS A 194 7.00 6.00 -23.92
CA LYS A 194 6.32 7.01 -24.74
C LYS A 194 4.82 6.79 -24.73
N ILE A 195 4.09 7.88 -24.57
CA ILE A 195 2.66 7.94 -24.80
C ILE A 195 2.44 8.87 -25.98
N LYS A 196 1.92 8.33 -27.08
CA LYS A 196 1.89 9.03 -28.39
C LYS A 196 3.32 9.43 -28.77
N ASN A 197 3.59 10.72 -28.97
CA ASN A 197 4.90 11.24 -29.34
C ASN A 197 5.68 11.89 -28.18
N LYS A 198 5.13 11.85 -26.94
CA LYS A 198 5.77 12.43 -25.76
C LYS A 198 6.48 11.37 -24.94
N GLU A 199 7.73 11.64 -24.57
CA GLU A 199 8.51 10.78 -23.67
C GLU A 199 8.18 11.11 -22.22
N PHE A 200 8.04 10.06 -21.42
CA PHE A 200 7.83 10.11 -19.97
C PHE A 200 8.86 9.26 -19.25
N LEU A 201 9.09 9.58 -18.00
CA LEU A 201 10.03 8.91 -17.13
C LEU A 201 9.32 8.47 -15.86
N PHE A 202 9.67 7.29 -15.34
CA PHE A 202 9.39 6.90 -13.98
C PHE A 202 10.67 6.53 -13.25
N GLU A 203 10.84 7.01 -12.05
CA GLU A 203 11.84 6.54 -11.10
C GLU A 203 11.18 5.56 -10.10
N PRO A 204 11.29 4.24 -10.33
CA PRO A 204 10.71 3.24 -9.45
C PRO A 204 11.59 3.03 -8.22
N THR A 205 10.96 2.52 -7.13
CA THR A 205 11.66 1.79 -6.08
C THR A 205 11.57 0.28 -6.33
N ILE A 206 12.28 -0.53 -5.55
CA ILE A 206 12.20 -2.00 -5.61
C ILE A 206 11.42 -2.47 -4.38
N ALA A 207 10.27 -3.09 -4.62
CA ALA A 207 9.49 -3.72 -3.57
C ALA A 207 10.16 -5.00 -3.03
N PRO A 208 9.79 -5.49 -1.83
CA PRO A 208 10.30 -6.75 -1.29
C PRO A 208 10.06 -7.97 -2.20
N SER A 209 9.04 -7.92 -3.05
CA SER A 209 8.77 -8.94 -4.08
C SER A 209 9.76 -8.94 -5.25
N GLY A 210 10.65 -7.95 -5.34
CA GLY A 210 11.54 -7.72 -6.46
C GLY A 210 10.91 -6.92 -7.61
N ASN A 211 9.60 -6.67 -7.58
CA ASN A 211 8.95 -5.83 -8.59
C ASN A 211 9.33 -4.37 -8.42
N PHE A 212 9.27 -3.61 -9.50
CA PHE A 212 9.30 -2.16 -9.45
C PHE A 212 7.99 -1.64 -8.85
N PHE A 213 8.12 -0.75 -7.89
CA PHE A 213 7.01 -0.04 -7.26
C PHE A 213 7.06 1.43 -7.65
N ILE A 214 5.97 1.91 -8.21
CA ILE A 214 5.84 3.28 -8.74
C ILE A 214 4.66 3.95 -8.03
N VAL A 215 4.95 5.05 -7.37
CA VAL A 215 3.94 5.99 -6.87
C VAL A 215 3.89 7.12 -7.88
N PHE A 216 2.75 7.32 -8.55
CA PHE A 216 2.61 8.31 -9.62
C PHE A 216 1.35 9.17 -9.48
N ALA A 217 1.41 10.35 -10.08
CA ALA A 217 0.26 11.23 -10.24
C ALA A 217 0.07 11.59 -11.73
N ASP A 218 -1.15 11.93 -12.07
CA ASP A 218 -1.55 12.35 -13.41
C ASP A 218 -2.71 13.36 -13.33
N GLU A 219 -3.19 13.89 -14.46
CA GLU A 219 -4.23 14.94 -14.47
C GLU A 219 -5.61 14.48 -13.98
N THR A 220 -5.82 13.18 -13.74
CA THR A 220 -7.07 12.66 -13.16
C THR A 220 -7.10 12.79 -11.64
N ASN A 221 -5.95 13.04 -10.99
CA ASN A 221 -5.82 13.14 -9.53
C ASN A 221 -6.67 14.27 -8.96
N GLY A 222 -7.43 13.96 -7.90
CA GLY A 222 -8.36 14.90 -7.27
C GLY A 222 -9.66 15.13 -8.06
N LYS A 223 -9.83 14.46 -9.20
CA LYS A 223 -11.05 14.49 -10.04
C LYS A 223 -11.67 13.09 -10.10
N GLU A 224 -11.17 12.24 -10.98
CA GLU A 224 -11.65 10.85 -11.14
C GLU A 224 -10.87 9.85 -10.30
N THR A 225 -9.64 10.18 -9.88
CA THR A 225 -8.77 9.33 -9.07
C THR A 225 -8.32 10.03 -7.79
N TYR A 226 -7.78 9.27 -6.85
CA TYR A 226 -7.37 9.79 -5.56
C TYR A 226 -6.32 10.90 -5.68
N GLY A 227 -6.50 12.00 -4.95
CA GLY A 227 -5.65 13.20 -5.05
C GLY A 227 -4.19 13.00 -4.65
N GLY A 228 -3.90 12.05 -3.75
CA GLY A 228 -2.55 11.69 -3.31
C GLY A 228 -1.78 10.77 -4.26
N GLY A 229 -2.28 10.52 -5.47
CA GLY A 229 -1.63 9.64 -6.45
C GLY A 229 -2.13 8.21 -6.39
N ARG A 230 -1.59 7.38 -7.30
CA ARG A 230 -1.89 5.96 -7.41
C ARG A 230 -0.62 5.13 -7.39
N PHE A 231 -0.76 3.87 -7.04
CA PHE A 231 0.31 2.88 -7.00
C PHE A 231 0.26 1.99 -8.23
N LEU A 232 1.43 1.59 -8.70
CA LEU A 232 1.57 0.67 -9.81
C LEU A 232 2.78 -0.24 -9.58
N TYR A 233 2.54 -1.55 -9.65
CA TYR A 233 3.62 -2.54 -9.73
C TYR A 233 3.93 -2.88 -11.17
N VAL A 234 5.21 -2.91 -11.49
CA VAL A 234 5.75 -3.30 -12.78
C VAL A 234 6.74 -4.42 -12.56
N ASN A 235 6.66 -5.49 -13.37
CA ASN A 235 7.62 -6.59 -13.29
C ASN A 235 9.05 -6.09 -13.55
N PRO A 236 10.06 -6.76 -12.99
CA PRO A 236 11.46 -6.44 -13.32
C PRO A 236 11.72 -6.44 -14.83
N PRO A 237 12.73 -5.70 -15.30
CA PRO A 237 13.07 -5.67 -16.72
C PRO A 237 13.53 -7.06 -17.21
N ASP A 238 13.25 -7.35 -18.46
CA ASP A 238 13.81 -8.52 -19.13
C ASP A 238 15.34 -8.38 -19.34
N ASN A 239 15.98 -9.39 -19.94
CA ASN A 239 17.41 -9.38 -20.20
C ASN A 239 17.86 -8.25 -21.16
N HIS A 240 16.92 -7.64 -21.85
CA HIS A 240 17.16 -6.48 -22.74
C HIS A 240 16.79 -5.16 -22.07
N GLY A 241 16.35 -5.18 -20.81
CA GLY A 241 15.92 -4.00 -20.06
C GLY A 241 14.52 -3.51 -20.43
N ASN A 242 13.71 -4.30 -21.12
CA ASN A 242 12.34 -3.92 -21.42
C ASN A 242 11.43 -4.17 -20.23
N VAL A 243 10.47 -3.29 -20.02
CA VAL A 243 9.43 -3.39 -18.96
C VAL A 243 8.07 -3.12 -19.58
N LEU A 244 7.03 -3.77 -19.05
CA LEU A 244 5.65 -3.56 -19.47
C LEU A 244 4.91 -2.74 -18.41
N ILE A 245 4.50 -1.53 -18.78
CA ILE A 245 3.73 -0.61 -17.92
C ILE A 245 2.26 -0.77 -18.29
N ASN A 246 1.46 -1.35 -17.39
CA ASN A 246 0.02 -1.54 -17.61
C ASN A 246 -0.78 -0.67 -16.64
N PHE A 247 -1.18 0.52 -17.07
CA PHE A 247 -1.95 1.45 -16.24
C PHE A 247 -3.34 0.93 -15.86
N ASN A 248 -3.87 -0.09 -16.56
CA ASN A 248 -5.13 -0.74 -16.13
C ASN A 248 -4.98 -1.45 -14.77
N LYS A 249 -3.75 -1.65 -14.29
CA LYS A 249 -3.41 -2.17 -12.96
C LYS A 249 -2.99 -1.07 -11.97
N ALA A 250 -3.21 0.21 -12.29
CA ALA A 250 -3.03 1.29 -11.33
C ALA A 250 -4.12 1.23 -10.25
N TYR A 251 -3.75 1.42 -8.98
CA TYR A 251 -4.66 1.23 -7.88
C TYR A 251 -4.48 2.28 -6.78
N ASN A 252 -5.51 2.45 -5.97
CA ASN A 252 -5.54 3.37 -4.85
C ASN A 252 -4.55 2.95 -3.75
N PRO A 253 -3.79 3.90 -3.16
CA PRO A 253 -2.95 3.62 -2.01
C PRO A 253 -3.81 3.24 -0.78
N PRO A 254 -3.24 2.53 0.21
CA PRO A 254 -3.95 2.12 1.42
C PRO A 254 -4.64 3.23 2.19
N CYS A 255 -4.08 4.45 2.16
CA CYS A 255 -4.65 5.63 2.84
C CYS A 255 -6.02 6.07 2.32
N VAL A 256 -6.46 5.52 1.19
CA VAL A 256 -7.81 5.69 0.67
C VAL A 256 -8.84 4.89 1.50
N PHE A 257 -8.41 3.81 2.15
CA PHE A 257 -9.26 2.90 2.90
C PHE A 257 -9.11 3.01 4.41
N SER A 258 -8.01 3.60 4.89
CA SER A 258 -7.72 3.74 6.32
C SER A 258 -6.82 4.95 6.58
N SER A 259 -7.14 5.72 7.62
CA SER A 259 -6.29 6.81 8.12
C SER A 259 -5.02 6.32 8.85
N PHE A 260 -4.92 5.01 9.11
CA PHE A 260 -3.81 4.41 9.87
C PHE A 260 -2.69 3.88 8.96
N THR A 261 -2.33 4.65 7.93
CA THR A 261 -1.32 4.28 6.94
C THR A 261 -0.33 5.40 6.69
N THR A 262 0.84 5.04 6.18
CA THR A 262 1.99 5.93 5.95
C THR A 262 2.35 6.01 4.46
N CYS A 263 1.35 6.12 3.58
CA CYS A 263 1.54 6.06 2.13
C CYS A 263 2.54 7.11 1.63
N PRO A 264 3.53 6.73 0.80
CA PRO A 264 4.39 7.68 0.12
C PRO A 264 3.62 8.52 -0.89
N LEU A 265 4.03 9.76 -1.05
CA LEU A 265 3.49 10.70 -2.05
C LEU A 265 4.29 10.59 -3.37
N PRO A 266 3.66 10.88 -4.52
CA PRO A 266 4.34 10.91 -5.80
C PRO A 266 5.47 11.92 -5.82
N SER A 267 6.65 11.53 -6.31
CA SER A 267 7.71 12.47 -6.60
C SER A 267 7.41 13.25 -7.88
N VAL A 268 8.05 14.41 -8.04
CA VAL A 268 7.94 15.22 -9.26
C VAL A 268 8.35 14.47 -10.53
N PHE A 269 9.24 13.49 -10.42
CA PHE A 269 9.67 12.64 -11.55
C PHE A 269 8.62 11.62 -11.99
N ASN A 270 7.65 11.33 -11.12
CA ASN A 270 6.57 10.39 -11.38
C ASN A 270 5.24 11.10 -11.63
N MET A 271 5.25 12.37 -11.96
CA MET A 271 4.07 13.15 -12.34
C MET A 271 3.92 13.17 -13.86
N LEU A 272 2.74 12.77 -14.35
CA LEU A 272 2.39 12.78 -15.77
C LEU A 272 1.46 13.96 -16.04
N ASP A 273 1.84 14.85 -16.94
CA ASP A 273 1.02 15.98 -17.40
C ASP A 273 0.03 15.57 -18.50
N ILE A 274 -0.62 14.46 -18.30
CA ILE A 274 -1.70 13.90 -19.13
C ILE A 274 -2.66 13.11 -18.24
N SER A 275 -3.88 12.91 -18.70
CA SER A 275 -4.87 12.08 -18.01
C SER A 275 -4.68 10.59 -18.33
N ILE A 276 -4.56 9.75 -17.30
CA ILE A 276 -4.48 8.29 -17.39
C ILE A 276 -5.81 7.69 -16.93
N ASN A 277 -6.75 7.56 -17.86
CA ASN A 277 -8.10 7.03 -17.60
C ASN A 277 -8.09 5.49 -17.57
N ALA A 278 -7.32 4.90 -16.66
CA ALA A 278 -7.19 3.45 -16.46
C ALA A 278 -7.00 3.11 -14.97
N GLY A 279 -7.25 1.86 -14.59
CA GLY A 279 -7.10 1.38 -13.23
C GLY A 279 -8.25 1.77 -12.29
N GLU A 280 -7.97 1.81 -10.98
CA GLU A 280 -8.94 2.18 -9.95
C GLU A 280 -9.29 3.66 -10.02
N LYS A 281 -10.59 3.98 -9.87
CA LYS A 281 -11.11 5.32 -9.64
C LYS A 281 -11.05 5.70 -8.17
N MET A 282 -11.35 6.96 -7.86
CA MET A 282 -11.48 7.43 -6.49
C MET A 282 -12.49 6.56 -5.73
N TYR A 283 -12.09 6.11 -4.56
CA TYR A 283 -12.99 5.41 -3.64
C TYR A 283 -13.87 6.44 -2.92
N ASN A 284 -15.18 6.26 -3.00
CA ASN A 284 -16.18 7.12 -2.37
C ASN A 284 -17.00 6.36 -1.32
N GLY A 285 -16.50 5.23 -0.84
CA GLY A 285 -17.16 4.43 0.18
C GLY A 285 -16.94 4.94 1.59
N LYS A 286 -17.56 4.25 2.53
CA LYS A 286 -17.44 4.55 3.97
C LYS A 286 -16.01 4.32 4.46
N LEU A 287 -15.55 5.21 5.31
CA LEU A 287 -14.33 5.05 6.10
C LEU A 287 -14.74 5.00 7.58
N TYR A 288 -14.11 4.14 8.34
CA TYR A 288 -14.26 4.12 9.78
C TYR A 288 -13.09 4.82 10.44
N SER A 289 -13.39 5.69 11.40
CA SER A 289 -12.39 6.31 12.28
C SER A 289 -11.89 5.29 13.31
N SER A 290 -10.93 5.71 14.16
CA SER A 290 -10.40 4.90 15.25
C SER A 290 -11.47 4.38 16.24
N ASN A 291 -12.62 5.04 16.28
CA ASN A 291 -13.72 4.72 17.22
C ASN A 291 -14.87 3.96 16.56
N TYR A 292 -14.75 3.58 15.28
CA TYR A 292 -15.78 2.86 14.51
C TYR A 292 -17.13 3.60 14.44
N GLU A 293 -17.12 4.95 14.43
CA GLU A 293 -18.30 5.81 14.24
C GLU A 293 -18.87 5.82 12.83
#